data_4ab9f74811eb431904ead28368f52f5a
#
_entry.id   4ab9f74811eb431904ead28368f52f5a
#
_cell.length_a   1.000
_cell.length_b   1.000
_cell.length_c   1.000
_cell.angle_alpha   90.00
_cell.angle_beta   90.00
_cell.angle_gamma   90.00
#
_symmetry.space_group_name_H-M   'P 1'
#
loop_
_entity.id
_entity.type
_entity.pdbx_description
1 polymer ?
#
loop_
_entity_poly.entity_id
_entity_poly.type
_entity_poly.pdbx_seq_one_letter_code
_entity_poly.pdbx_strand_id
1 'polypeptide(L)'
;MFDEIIKESKWSESHGAEKSYLGMGIFYYGIPYSLEAANCVCLGSGAGFVPKLMLKAQQDLVKQYRIIHTNVSLIDANIGPWGLPTYENKIEGYDEIKIYQAMTDDVYERFDNIDYLHVDADHSYDQVYRDLEHYGSRMNKHKKWAITIHDTNNPSEGDHPPIGSYKAAVDWSSENGHDMVNFPVGCGTALIMPKVGL
;
A
#
# COMPACT_ATOMS: atom_id res chain seq x y z
N MET A 1 -0.51 -9.30 -18.76
CA MET A 1 0.24 -9.00 -17.52
C MET A 1 -0.61 -8.29 -16.46
N PHE A 2 -1.10 -7.04 -16.67
CA PHE A 2 -2.02 -6.41 -15.68
C PHE A 2 -3.33 -7.20 -15.54
N ASP A 3 -3.87 -7.73 -16.62
CA ASP A 3 -5.07 -8.57 -16.61
C ASP A 3 -4.89 -9.83 -15.75
N GLU A 4 -3.70 -10.41 -15.70
CA GLU A 4 -3.36 -11.54 -14.84
C GLU A 4 -3.37 -11.11 -13.37
N ILE A 5 -2.75 -9.98 -13.03
CA ILE A 5 -2.73 -9.44 -11.67
C ILE A 5 -4.17 -9.20 -11.17
N ILE A 6 -5.03 -8.59 -11.99
CA ILE A 6 -6.43 -8.35 -11.64
C ILE A 6 -7.16 -9.68 -11.42
N LYS A 7 -7.02 -10.61 -12.35
CA LYS A 7 -7.70 -11.91 -12.31
C LYS A 7 -7.29 -12.77 -11.11
N GLU A 8 -6.01 -12.70 -10.73
CA GLU A 8 -5.43 -13.48 -9.65
C GLU A 8 -5.57 -12.82 -8.27
N SER A 9 -6.08 -11.60 -8.21
CA SER A 9 -6.18 -10.83 -6.96
C SER A 9 -7.65 -10.69 -6.56
N LYS A 10 -8.05 -11.43 -5.54
CA LYS A 10 -9.45 -11.63 -5.11
C LYS A 10 -10.20 -10.32 -4.81
N TRP A 11 -9.52 -9.31 -4.29
CA TRP A 11 -10.13 -8.05 -3.83
C TRP A 11 -9.79 -6.85 -4.70
N SER A 12 -9.32 -7.08 -5.93
CA SER A 12 -9.01 -6.01 -6.88
C SER A 12 -10.20 -5.07 -7.14
N GLU A 13 -11.43 -5.58 -7.02
CA GLU A 13 -12.67 -4.82 -7.21
C GLU A 13 -12.85 -3.69 -6.17
N SER A 14 -12.41 -3.87 -4.91
CA SER A 14 -12.46 -2.82 -3.88
C SER A 14 -11.63 -1.59 -4.27
N HIS A 15 -10.60 -1.80 -5.07
CA HIS A 15 -9.76 -0.75 -5.65
C HIS A 15 -10.30 -0.21 -7.00
N GLY A 16 -11.53 -0.57 -7.36
CA GLY A 16 -12.16 -0.18 -8.61
C GLY A 16 -11.60 -0.86 -9.85
N ALA A 17 -10.84 -1.96 -9.70
CA ALA A 17 -10.35 -2.73 -10.83
C ALA A 17 -11.41 -3.69 -11.36
N GLU A 18 -11.54 -3.79 -12.68
CA GLU A 18 -12.49 -4.70 -13.34
C GLU A 18 -11.92 -5.18 -14.67
N LYS A 19 -11.85 -6.50 -14.89
CA LYS A 19 -11.33 -7.12 -16.13
C LYS A 19 -9.92 -6.63 -16.44
N SER A 20 -9.76 -5.80 -17.48
CA SER A 20 -8.50 -5.18 -17.89
C SER A 20 -8.33 -3.74 -17.41
N TYR A 21 -9.28 -3.22 -16.64
CA TYR A 21 -9.23 -1.88 -16.09
C TYR A 21 -8.66 -1.91 -14.67
N LEU A 22 -7.55 -1.21 -14.45
CA LEU A 22 -6.81 -1.24 -13.18
C LEU A 22 -7.48 -0.48 -12.03
N GLY A 23 -8.45 0.42 -12.30
CA GLY A 23 -8.95 1.30 -11.26
C GLY A 23 -7.84 2.08 -10.57
N MET A 24 -7.85 2.09 -9.25
CA MET A 24 -6.77 2.69 -8.43
C MET A 24 -5.43 1.95 -8.54
N GLY A 25 -5.41 0.74 -9.08
CA GLY A 25 -4.18 0.00 -9.34
C GLY A 25 -3.19 0.74 -10.24
N ILE A 26 -3.67 1.69 -11.07
CA ILE A 26 -2.78 2.56 -11.85
C ILE A 26 -1.87 3.39 -10.95
N PHE A 27 -2.32 3.81 -9.77
CA PHE A 27 -1.53 4.55 -8.79
C PHE A 27 -0.55 3.63 -8.07
N TYR A 28 -0.96 2.40 -7.72
CA TYR A 28 -0.11 1.42 -7.03
C TYR A 28 1.04 0.88 -7.90
N TYR A 29 0.90 1.01 -9.22
CA TYR A 29 1.98 0.80 -10.17
C TYR A 29 2.69 2.12 -10.52
N GLY A 30 1.97 3.16 -10.89
CA GLY A 30 2.49 4.39 -11.46
C GLY A 30 3.27 5.26 -10.48
N ILE A 31 2.84 5.32 -9.21
CA ILE A 31 3.53 6.11 -8.18
C ILE A 31 4.91 5.51 -7.88
N PRO A 32 5.05 4.23 -7.47
CA PRO A 32 6.37 3.66 -7.23
C PRO A 32 7.25 3.67 -8.48
N TYR A 33 6.68 3.48 -9.68
CA TYR A 33 7.42 3.62 -10.92
C TYR A 33 7.96 5.03 -11.14
N SER A 34 7.13 6.07 -10.95
CA SER A 34 7.53 7.48 -11.14
C SER A 34 8.54 7.97 -10.11
N LEU A 35 8.48 7.42 -8.90
CA LEU A 35 9.44 7.73 -7.82
C LEU A 35 10.76 6.98 -7.96
N GLU A 36 10.88 6.03 -8.90
CA GLU A 36 11.98 5.06 -8.93
C GLU A 36 12.15 4.39 -7.55
N ALA A 37 11.02 3.97 -6.98
CA ALA A 37 10.96 3.43 -5.62
C ALA A 37 11.72 2.11 -5.54
N ALA A 38 12.81 2.10 -4.80
CA ALA A 38 13.63 0.91 -4.56
C ALA A 38 13.17 0.11 -3.35
N ASN A 39 12.45 0.74 -2.42
CA ASN A 39 11.94 0.12 -1.21
C ASN A 39 10.44 0.40 -1.05
N CYS A 40 9.60 -0.62 -1.26
CA CYS A 40 8.16 -0.55 -1.17
C CYS A 40 7.65 -1.41 -0.02
N VAL A 41 6.74 -0.87 0.79
CA VAL A 41 6.10 -1.57 1.91
C VAL A 41 4.59 -1.53 1.75
N CYS A 42 3.94 -2.67 1.94
CA CYS A 42 2.49 -2.83 1.91
C CYS A 42 2.02 -3.38 3.25
N LEU A 43 1.12 -2.68 3.92
CA LEU A 43 0.46 -3.10 5.15
C LEU A 43 -0.94 -3.60 4.81
N GLY A 44 -1.18 -4.90 5.03
CA GLY A 44 -2.37 -5.58 4.52
C GLY A 44 -2.29 -5.85 3.01
N SER A 45 -2.89 -6.90 2.57
CA SER A 45 -2.69 -7.31 1.17
C SER A 45 -3.96 -7.49 0.35
N GLY A 46 -5.08 -7.77 1.00
CA GLY A 46 -6.29 -8.12 0.28
C GLY A 46 -6.05 -9.18 -0.83
N ALA A 47 -5.29 -10.23 -0.52
CA ALA A 47 -4.86 -11.28 -1.47
C ALA A 47 -3.86 -10.82 -2.56
N GLY A 48 -3.14 -9.74 -2.34
CA GLY A 48 -1.92 -9.43 -3.08
C GLY A 48 -2.05 -8.47 -4.25
N PHE A 49 -3.17 -7.82 -4.48
CA PHE A 49 -3.33 -6.89 -5.60
C PHE A 49 -2.28 -5.77 -5.60
N VAL A 50 -2.17 -5.05 -4.49
CA VAL A 50 -1.26 -3.91 -4.37
C VAL A 50 0.22 -4.34 -4.41
N PRO A 51 0.69 -5.31 -3.61
CA PRO A 51 2.10 -5.70 -3.63
C PRO A 51 2.55 -6.29 -4.98
N LYS A 52 1.67 -6.96 -5.72
CA LYS A 52 1.95 -7.42 -7.10
C LYS A 52 2.19 -6.24 -8.06
N LEU A 53 1.41 -5.17 -7.93
CA LEU A 53 1.58 -3.95 -8.76
C LEU A 53 2.86 -3.19 -8.38
N MET A 54 3.19 -3.11 -7.09
CA MET A 54 4.48 -2.57 -6.63
C MET A 54 5.66 -3.36 -7.22
N LEU A 55 5.60 -4.68 -7.12
CA LEU A 55 6.64 -5.55 -7.69
C LEU A 55 6.76 -5.36 -9.19
N LYS A 56 5.63 -5.29 -9.89
CA LYS A 56 5.64 -5.04 -11.34
C LYS A 56 6.31 -3.71 -11.70
N ALA A 57 6.05 -2.64 -10.95
CA ALA A 57 6.70 -1.35 -11.16
C ALA A 57 8.23 -1.47 -10.97
N GLN A 58 8.68 -2.13 -9.92
CA GLN A 58 10.11 -2.35 -9.68
C GLN A 58 10.78 -3.24 -10.72
N GLN A 59 10.12 -4.32 -11.16
CA GLN A 59 10.64 -5.17 -12.24
C GLN A 59 10.84 -4.40 -13.54
N ASP A 60 9.93 -3.48 -13.87
CA ASP A 60 10.08 -2.62 -15.05
C ASP A 60 11.19 -1.59 -14.88
N LEU A 61 11.38 -1.04 -13.68
CA LEU A 61 12.50 -0.15 -13.36
C LEU A 61 13.86 -0.88 -13.42
N VAL A 62 13.94 -2.13 -12.94
CA VAL A 62 15.15 -2.96 -13.06
C VAL A 62 15.51 -3.20 -14.53
N LYS A 63 14.52 -3.55 -15.38
CA LYS A 63 14.73 -3.73 -16.82
C LYS A 63 15.24 -2.47 -17.52
N GLN A 64 14.91 -1.30 -16.98
CA GLN A 64 15.34 0.00 -17.49
C GLN A 64 16.61 0.53 -16.82
N TYR A 65 17.24 -0.26 -15.94
CA TYR A 65 18.42 0.12 -15.17
C TYR A 65 18.22 1.35 -14.26
N ARG A 66 16.97 1.61 -13.81
CA ARG A 66 16.65 2.72 -12.91
C ARG A 66 16.87 2.37 -11.45
N ILE A 67 16.63 1.10 -11.09
CA ILE A 67 16.97 0.51 -9.79
C ILE A 67 17.74 -0.79 -10.00
N ILE A 68 18.44 -1.27 -8.97
CA ILE A 68 19.34 -2.42 -9.09
C ILE A 68 18.60 -3.75 -8.90
N HIS A 69 17.65 -3.79 -7.95
CA HIS A 69 16.89 -5.00 -7.60
C HIS A 69 15.50 -4.62 -7.08
N THR A 70 14.62 -5.59 -7.04
CA THR A 70 13.29 -5.46 -6.44
C THR A 70 13.38 -5.57 -4.90
N ASN A 71 12.56 -4.81 -4.18
CA ASN A 71 12.41 -4.92 -2.73
C ASN A 71 11.00 -4.50 -2.32
N VAL A 72 10.07 -5.45 -2.38
CA VAL A 72 8.69 -5.28 -1.93
C VAL A 72 8.49 -6.11 -0.68
N SER A 73 8.01 -5.50 0.38
CA SER A 73 7.66 -6.15 1.65
C SER A 73 6.16 -6.02 1.88
N LEU A 74 5.53 -7.13 2.24
CA LEU A 74 4.14 -7.22 2.63
C LEU A 74 4.06 -7.65 4.10
N ILE A 75 3.33 -6.89 4.90
CA ILE A 75 3.02 -7.21 6.29
C ILE A 75 1.53 -7.50 6.40
N ASP A 76 1.18 -8.69 6.85
CA ASP A 76 -0.20 -9.12 7.05
C ASP A 76 -0.27 -10.18 8.15
N ALA A 77 -1.03 -9.92 9.20
CA ALA A 77 -1.22 -10.86 10.30
C ALA A 77 -2.25 -11.94 9.97
N ASN A 78 -3.17 -11.67 9.06
CA ASN A 78 -4.31 -12.53 8.79
C ASN A 78 -4.00 -13.55 7.69
N ILE A 79 -4.48 -14.77 7.90
CA ILE A 79 -4.56 -15.79 6.88
C ILE A 79 -6.02 -16.06 6.60
N GLY A 80 -6.40 -16.11 5.34
CA GLY A 80 -7.77 -16.38 4.94
C GLY A 80 -8.32 -15.39 3.92
N PRO A 81 -9.64 -15.17 3.88
CA PRO A 81 -10.29 -14.45 2.78
C PRO A 81 -9.84 -13.00 2.62
N TRP A 82 -9.46 -12.34 3.71
CA TRP A 82 -9.10 -10.93 3.76
C TRP A 82 -7.60 -10.66 3.91
N GLY A 83 -6.78 -11.70 3.95
CA GLY A 83 -5.35 -11.61 4.17
C GLY A 83 -4.56 -12.53 3.26
N LEU A 84 -3.48 -13.09 3.79
CA LEU A 84 -2.63 -14.03 3.07
C LEU A 84 -3.40 -15.28 2.64
N PRO A 85 -3.23 -15.75 1.40
CA PRO A 85 -3.99 -16.89 0.88
C PRO A 85 -3.63 -18.23 1.54
N THR A 86 -2.41 -18.37 2.08
CA THR A 86 -1.90 -19.61 2.69
C THR A 86 -0.97 -19.33 3.87
N TYR A 87 -0.70 -20.38 4.67
CA TYR A 87 0.31 -20.37 5.76
C TYR A 87 1.76 -20.40 5.24
N GLU A 88 1.99 -20.46 3.95
CA GLU A 88 3.33 -20.60 3.38
C GLU A 88 4.07 -19.27 3.22
N ASN A 89 3.46 -18.15 3.63
CA ASN A 89 4.01 -16.81 3.44
C ASN A 89 4.46 -16.54 2.00
N LYS A 90 3.66 -17.01 1.03
CA LYS A 90 3.93 -16.84 -0.40
C LYS A 90 2.69 -16.36 -1.13
N ILE A 91 2.92 -15.54 -2.14
CA ILE A 91 1.93 -15.24 -3.17
C ILE A 91 2.39 -16.02 -4.42
N GLU A 92 1.59 -16.96 -4.88
CA GLU A 92 1.94 -17.82 -6.02
C GLU A 92 2.37 -17.00 -7.23
N GLY A 93 3.53 -17.35 -7.81
CA GLY A 93 4.12 -16.64 -8.93
C GLY A 93 4.80 -15.30 -8.60
N TYR A 94 4.88 -14.92 -7.31
CA TYR A 94 5.45 -13.65 -6.85
C TYR A 94 6.45 -13.85 -5.70
N ASP A 95 7.36 -14.80 -5.85
CA ASP A 95 8.36 -15.19 -4.84
C ASP A 95 9.31 -14.04 -4.43
N GLU A 96 9.38 -12.98 -5.21
CA GLU A 96 10.20 -11.79 -4.91
C GLU A 96 9.59 -10.89 -3.83
N ILE A 97 8.28 -11.08 -3.48
CA ILE A 97 7.62 -10.33 -2.40
C ILE A 97 8.01 -10.98 -1.07
N LYS A 98 8.64 -10.19 -0.19
CA LYS A 98 8.96 -10.61 1.18
C LYS A 98 7.73 -10.48 2.05
N ILE A 99 7.21 -11.58 2.57
CA ILE A 99 6.01 -11.61 3.39
C ILE A 99 6.38 -11.75 4.87
N TYR A 100 5.86 -10.84 5.68
CA TYR A 100 5.92 -10.86 7.13
C TYR A 100 4.53 -11.15 7.67
N GLN A 101 4.30 -12.38 8.14
CA GLN A 101 3.06 -12.74 8.83
C GLN A 101 3.12 -12.23 10.27
N ALA A 102 2.71 -10.98 10.47
CA ALA A 102 2.79 -10.28 11.76
C ALA A 102 1.79 -9.12 11.80
N MET A 103 1.50 -8.63 13.00
CA MET A 103 0.86 -7.31 13.16
C MET A 103 1.83 -6.22 12.68
N THR A 104 1.29 -5.14 12.17
CA THR A 104 2.10 -4.01 11.67
C THR A 104 2.96 -3.42 12.78
N ASP A 105 2.42 -3.32 13.99
CA ASP A 105 3.11 -2.83 15.19
C ASP A 105 4.33 -3.67 15.62
N ASP A 106 4.36 -4.96 15.28
CA ASP A 106 5.41 -5.87 15.75
C ASP A 106 6.70 -5.82 14.92
N VAL A 107 6.62 -5.26 13.71
CA VAL A 107 7.72 -5.38 12.75
C VAL A 107 8.19 -4.06 12.13
N TYR A 108 7.54 -2.92 12.44
CA TYR A 108 7.84 -1.64 11.81
C TYR A 108 9.32 -1.21 11.97
N GLU A 109 9.99 -1.61 13.05
CA GLU A 109 11.41 -1.31 13.29
C GLU A 109 12.38 -1.97 12.31
N ARG A 110 11.89 -2.94 11.52
CA ARG A 110 12.68 -3.63 10.49
C ARG A 110 12.80 -2.84 9.19
N PHE A 111 12.07 -1.75 9.07
CA PHE A 111 11.97 -0.97 7.84
C PHE A 111 12.57 0.42 8.03
N ASP A 112 13.35 0.85 7.05
CA ASP A 112 13.89 2.19 6.97
C ASP A 112 13.99 2.62 5.50
N ASN A 113 14.06 3.93 5.25
CA ASN A 113 14.18 4.49 3.90
C ASN A 113 13.10 3.98 2.93
N ILE A 114 11.85 3.96 3.39
CA ILE A 114 10.71 3.55 2.57
C ILE A 114 10.47 4.62 1.51
N ASP A 115 10.45 4.23 0.24
CA ASP A 115 10.16 5.13 -0.89
C ASP A 115 8.66 5.15 -1.20
N TYR A 116 7.96 4.03 -1.00
CA TYR A 116 6.52 3.92 -1.19
C TYR A 116 5.89 3.02 -0.14
N LEU A 117 4.87 3.55 0.55
CA LEU A 117 4.08 2.85 1.57
C LEU A 117 2.62 2.74 1.09
N HIS A 118 2.02 1.58 1.28
CA HIS A 118 0.57 1.39 1.16
C HIS A 118 0.00 0.89 2.49
N VAL A 119 -1.09 1.52 2.96
CA VAL A 119 -1.75 1.20 4.24
C VAL A 119 -3.16 0.69 3.93
N ASP A 120 -3.40 -0.58 4.24
CA ASP A 120 -4.65 -1.30 3.95
C ASP A 120 -4.84 -2.52 4.89
N ALA A 121 -4.39 -2.42 6.15
CA ALA A 121 -4.44 -3.52 7.11
C ALA A 121 -5.71 -3.47 7.98
N ASP A 122 -5.73 -2.62 8.99
CA ASP A 122 -6.90 -2.31 9.82
C ASP A 122 -7.38 -0.90 9.46
N HIS A 123 -8.68 -0.72 9.34
CA HIS A 123 -9.26 0.53 8.86
C HIS A 123 -9.77 1.43 9.98
N SER A 124 -9.54 1.06 11.25
CA SER A 124 -9.86 1.92 12.40
C SER A 124 -8.95 3.15 12.42
N TYR A 125 -9.48 4.27 12.92
CA TYR A 125 -8.70 5.50 13.04
C TYR A 125 -7.39 5.28 13.81
N ASP A 126 -7.48 4.62 14.97
CA ASP A 126 -6.35 4.44 15.88
C ASP A 126 -5.23 3.59 15.25
N GLN A 127 -5.59 2.55 14.50
CA GLN A 127 -4.57 1.70 13.86
C GLN A 127 -3.97 2.38 12.64
N VAL A 128 -4.77 2.97 11.77
CA VAL A 128 -4.24 3.69 10.59
C VAL A 128 -3.34 4.85 11.03
N TYR A 129 -3.75 5.61 12.05
CA TYR A 129 -2.93 6.70 12.57
C TYR A 129 -1.61 6.19 13.14
N ARG A 130 -1.63 5.09 13.89
CA ARG A 130 -0.44 4.43 14.45
C ARG A 130 0.49 3.86 13.36
N ASP A 131 -0.07 3.24 12.32
CA ASP A 131 0.70 2.78 11.16
C ASP A 131 1.41 3.96 10.47
N LEU A 132 0.73 5.10 10.31
CA LEU A 132 1.32 6.31 9.76
C LEU A 132 2.43 6.89 10.66
N GLU A 133 2.28 6.89 11.99
CA GLU A 133 3.34 7.28 12.92
C GLU A 133 4.56 6.36 12.82
N HIS A 134 4.34 5.05 12.83
CA HIS A 134 5.41 4.06 12.80
C HIS A 134 6.15 4.06 11.47
N TYR A 135 5.45 3.86 10.36
CA TYR A 135 6.06 3.71 9.04
C TYR A 135 6.31 5.05 8.35
N GLY A 136 5.48 6.06 8.59
CA GLY A 136 5.68 7.41 8.06
C GLY A 136 6.97 8.06 8.57
N SER A 137 7.34 7.82 9.84
CA SER A 137 8.62 8.27 10.40
C SER A 137 9.85 7.62 9.72
N ARG A 138 9.64 6.52 8.99
CA ARG A 138 10.67 5.72 8.30
C ARG A 138 10.72 5.94 6.79
N MET A 139 9.93 6.90 6.30
CA MET A 139 10.00 7.29 4.91
C MET A 139 11.38 7.86 4.55
N ASN A 140 11.80 7.68 3.30
CA ASN A 140 13.11 8.07 2.82
C ASN A 140 13.30 9.60 2.85
N LYS A 141 14.14 10.09 3.74
CA LYS A 141 14.40 11.53 3.93
C LYS A 141 15.27 12.14 2.81
N HIS A 142 15.87 11.32 1.97
CA HIS A 142 16.81 11.73 0.92
C HIS A 142 16.21 11.68 -0.49
N LYS A 143 14.98 11.16 -0.62
CA LYS A 143 14.26 11.03 -1.88
C LYS A 143 12.82 11.52 -1.73
N LYS A 144 12.15 11.71 -2.86
CA LYS A 144 10.69 11.84 -2.88
C LYS A 144 10.09 10.49 -2.49
N TRP A 145 9.03 10.53 -1.71
CA TRP A 145 8.29 9.36 -1.28
C TRP A 145 6.78 9.61 -1.38
N ALA A 146 6.00 8.56 -1.29
CA ALA A 146 4.55 8.66 -1.23
C ALA A 146 3.95 7.58 -0.32
N ILE A 147 2.82 7.90 0.28
CA ILE A 147 1.97 6.99 1.04
C ILE A 147 0.61 6.94 0.38
N THR A 148 0.07 5.74 0.13
CA THR A 148 -1.33 5.55 -0.23
C THR A 148 -2.06 4.83 0.88
N ILE A 149 -3.32 5.22 1.14
CA ILE A 149 -4.16 4.66 2.20
C ILE A 149 -5.49 4.28 1.57
N HIS A 150 -5.90 3.02 1.71
CA HIS A 150 -7.16 2.50 1.17
C HIS A 150 -8.35 2.74 2.12
N ASP A 151 -9.55 2.44 1.66
CA ASP A 151 -10.82 2.57 2.41
C ASP A 151 -11.11 3.98 2.96
N THR A 152 -10.70 5.00 2.22
CA THR A 152 -10.91 6.40 2.64
C THR A 152 -12.30 6.94 2.29
N ASN A 153 -13.12 6.21 1.54
CA ASN A 153 -14.46 6.61 1.12
C ASN A 153 -15.52 5.54 1.44
N ASN A 154 -15.16 4.54 2.24
CA ASN A 154 -16.08 3.47 2.58
C ASN A 154 -16.92 3.91 3.78
N PRO A 155 -18.24 4.08 3.64
CA PRO A 155 -19.10 4.35 4.79
C PRO A 155 -19.12 3.10 5.69
N SER A 156 -19.00 3.31 7.00
CA SER A 156 -19.22 2.23 7.97
C SER A 156 -20.66 1.75 7.87
N GLU A 157 -20.90 0.61 7.24
CA GLU A 157 -22.20 -0.05 7.23
C GLU A 157 -22.18 -1.24 8.19
N GLY A 158 -23.12 -1.26 9.15
CA GLY A 158 -23.39 -2.39 10.03
C GLY A 158 -22.57 -2.44 11.32
N ASP A 159 -22.36 -3.67 11.85
CA ASP A 159 -21.74 -3.94 13.15
C ASP A 159 -20.19 -3.81 13.17
N HIS A 160 -19.59 -3.29 12.11
CA HIS A 160 -18.15 -3.05 12.04
C HIS A 160 -17.79 -1.70 12.67
N PRO A 161 -16.63 -1.59 13.33
CA PRO A 161 -16.16 -0.31 13.85
C PRO A 161 -16.06 0.71 12.71
N PRO A 162 -16.32 2.00 12.98
CA PRO A 162 -16.29 3.02 11.95
C PRO A 162 -14.92 3.05 11.26
N ILE A 163 -14.94 3.02 9.94
CA ILE A 163 -13.74 3.17 9.12
C ILE A 163 -13.18 4.57 9.34
N GLY A 164 -11.97 4.63 9.88
CA GLY A 164 -11.31 5.87 10.27
C GLY A 164 -10.18 6.30 9.34
N SER A 165 -9.94 5.55 8.25
CA SER A 165 -8.78 5.73 7.36
C SER A 165 -8.66 7.15 6.81
N TYR A 166 -9.76 7.74 6.34
CA TYR A 166 -9.76 9.11 5.82
C TYR A 166 -9.37 10.13 6.89
N LYS A 167 -10.00 10.03 8.07
CA LYS A 167 -9.73 10.97 9.16
C LYS A 167 -8.28 10.84 9.65
N ALA A 168 -7.78 9.63 9.81
CA ALA A 168 -6.39 9.40 10.21
C ALA A 168 -5.41 9.99 9.18
N ALA A 169 -5.68 9.81 7.88
CA ALA A 169 -4.88 10.39 6.80
C ALA A 169 -4.86 11.92 6.85
N VAL A 170 -6.01 12.57 7.06
CA VAL A 170 -6.14 14.03 7.17
C VAL A 170 -5.36 14.56 8.37
N ASP A 171 -5.61 13.99 9.55
CA ASP A 171 -5.00 14.46 10.79
C ASP A 171 -3.48 14.31 10.72
N TRP A 172 -2.99 13.11 10.38
CA TRP A 172 -1.55 12.85 10.30
C TRP A 172 -0.84 13.71 9.25
N SER A 173 -1.41 13.85 8.04
CA SER A 173 -0.79 14.67 6.98
C SER A 173 -0.72 16.15 7.38
N SER A 174 -1.77 16.67 8.04
CA SER A 174 -1.82 18.05 8.51
C SER A 174 -0.79 18.31 9.62
N GLU A 175 -0.69 17.41 10.61
CA GLU A 175 0.23 17.54 11.74
C GLU A 175 1.69 17.44 11.31
N ASN A 176 1.98 16.65 10.28
CA ASN A 176 3.33 16.47 9.74
C ASN A 176 3.65 17.41 8.56
N GLY A 177 2.73 18.30 8.19
CA GLY A 177 2.94 19.30 7.13
C GLY A 177 3.07 18.70 5.74
N HIS A 178 2.35 17.63 5.45
CA HIS A 178 2.33 16.96 4.15
C HIS A 178 1.10 17.35 3.33
N ASP A 179 1.20 17.23 2.01
CA ASP A 179 0.07 17.39 1.11
C ASP A 179 -0.69 16.08 0.97
N MET A 180 -2.03 16.15 0.94
CA MET A 180 -2.90 15.00 0.78
C MET A 180 -3.95 15.25 -0.29
N VAL A 181 -4.22 14.24 -1.11
CA VAL A 181 -5.32 14.20 -2.08
C VAL A 181 -6.10 12.91 -1.88
N ASN A 182 -7.44 12.98 -1.85
CA ASN A 182 -8.31 11.82 -1.77
C ASN A 182 -9.01 11.54 -3.11
N PHE A 183 -8.98 10.30 -3.55
CA PHE A 183 -9.64 9.80 -4.76
C PHE A 183 -10.82 8.90 -4.36
N PRO A 184 -12.07 9.35 -4.51
CA PRO A 184 -13.26 8.60 -4.11
C PRO A 184 -13.66 7.54 -5.15
N VAL A 185 -12.71 6.75 -5.64
CA VAL A 185 -12.93 5.66 -6.60
C VAL A 185 -12.90 4.33 -5.86
N GLY A 186 -13.88 3.46 -6.09
CA GLY A 186 -14.06 2.25 -5.30
C GLY A 186 -14.30 2.59 -3.83
N CYS A 187 -13.60 1.91 -2.93
CA CYS A 187 -13.65 2.21 -1.49
C CYS A 187 -12.85 3.46 -1.08
N GLY A 188 -12.28 4.17 -2.04
CA GLY A 188 -11.48 5.37 -1.83
C GLY A 188 -10.00 5.09 -1.57
N THR A 189 -9.15 6.02 -2.04
CA THR A 189 -7.70 5.99 -1.77
C THR A 189 -7.18 7.39 -1.54
N ALA A 190 -6.53 7.63 -0.40
CA ALA A 190 -5.77 8.85 -0.17
C ALA A 190 -4.33 8.68 -0.62
N LEU A 191 -3.74 9.76 -1.14
CA LEU A 191 -2.34 9.90 -1.48
C LEU A 191 -1.74 11.02 -0.62
N ILE A 192 -0.70 10.70 0.15
CA ILE A 192 0.08 11.66 0.94
C ILE A 192 1.48 11.76 0.35
N MET A 193 1.98 12.98 0.23
CA MET A 193 3.32 13.28 -0.27
C MET A 193 3.97 14.40 0.56
N PRO A 194 5.31 14.44 0.64
CA PRO A 194 5.99 15.55 1.28
C PRO A 194 5.61 16.86 0.57
N LYS A 195 5.35 17.90 1.36
CA LYS A 195 5.10 19.22 0.81
C LYS A 195 6.31 19.70 0.00
N VAL A 196 6.07 20.00 -1.26
CA VAL A 196 7.12 20.57 -2.09
C VAL A 196 7.29 22.03 -1.68
N GLY A 197 8.42 22.37 -1.09
CA GLY A 197 8.77 23.78 -0.85
C GLY A 197 8.79 24.52 -2.19
N LEU A 198 7.93 25.55 -2.31
CA LEU A 198 7.96 26.49 -3.42
C LEU A 198 9.17 27.43 -3.30
#